data_e0f7678b7242b8677d2459e4036e543f
#
_entry.id   e0f7678b7242b8677d2459e4036e543f
#
_cell.length_a   1.000
_cell.length_b   1.000
_cell.length_c   1.000
_cell.angle_alpha   90.00
_cell.angle_beta   90.00
_cell.angle_gamma   90.00
#
_symmetry.space_group_name_H-M   'P 1'
#
loop_
_entity.id
_entity.type
_entity.pdbx_description
1 polymer ?
#
loop_
_entity_poly.entity_id
_entity_poly.type
_entity_poly.pdbx_seq_one_letter_code
_entity_poly.pdbx_strand_id
1 'polypeptide(L)'
;MEITDSARNRMFSNKDLVRLIIPLIIEQMLTVTVGLADSIMTANVGEEAVSGVSLVDSVMVLMINLFSALATGGAVVAGQFLGQRKNIMACKTADQLILFIVSLSVVIMAGIYACKNFILNVVFGNIEPGVMHNAEIYLMIVTASIPFIAIYNGCAALFRIMGNSKISMNMSMLMNGINIAGNAILIYGFKFGVEGVAIPTLVSRIVAAVVMVRLLAKQNQDVHLSKHIHFHFKGYLIQKILHIGVPNGIENSMFQLGRIMVLSIVAGFGTSSITANAIGNVVASFELIPGIGVGFAVLTVVSRCIGAGDYKAARYYTKKLLKVAYAALIALNIIVVMILPLIIQVYHLSLETAAITRKILLYHTLCCVTIWPPAFTIPNTLRAANDVKYCMVVASATMWIFRIFCSVVLGKWMGLGVFGVWVAMTLDWVFRGILFVKRYIQGKWQRMALI
;
A
#
# COMPACT_ATOMS: atom_id res chain seq x y z
N MET A 1 24.82 -0.67 35.61
CA MET A 1 25.37 -1.93 35.11
C MET A 1 24.30 -2.84 34.45
N GLU A 2 23.05 -2.40 34.33
CA GLU A 2 21.95 -3.15 33.66
C GLU A 2 21.77 -2.89 32.15
N ILE A 3 22.55 -1.96 31.57
CA ILE A 3 22.40 -1.59 30.14
C ILE A 3 23.20 -2.52 29.20
N THR A 4 24.14 -3.29 29.71
CA THR A 4 25.05 -4.13 28.93
C THR A 4 24.51 -5.53 28.62
N ASP A 5 23.61 -6.10 29.41
CA ASP A 5 23.02 -7.43 29.17
C ASP A 5 21.87 -7.41 28.17
N SER A 6 21.14 -6.29 28.05
CA SER A 6 20.06 -6.16 27.06
C SER A 6 20.57 -6.03 25.62
N ALA A 7 21.86 -5.73 25.41
CA ALA A 7 22.46 -5.56 24.09
C ALA A 7 22.85 -6.89 23.45
N ARG A 8 23.11 -7.92 24.25
CA ARG A 8 23.66 -9.23 23.79
C ARG A 8 22.60 -10.17 23.19
N ASN A 9 21.30 -9.95 23.47
CA ASN A 9 20.20 -10.84 23.03
C ASN A 9 19.17 -10.14 22.13
N ARG A 10 19.59 -9.14 21.33
CA ARG A 10 18.66 -8.43 20.43
C ARG A 10 18.39 -9.29 19.20
N MET A 11 17.11 -9.61 18.95
CA MET A 11 16.65 -10.40 17.79
C MET A 11 17.06 -9.78 16.43
N PHE A 12 17.21 -8.45 16.35
CA PHE A 12 17.65 -7.72 15.16
C PHE A 12 18.73 -6.69 15.52
N SER A 13 19.85 -6.70 14.80
CA SER A 13 20.88 -5.69 14.89
C SER A 13 20.46 -4.39 14.17
N ASN A 14 21.19 -3.30 14.40
CA ASN A 14 20.97 -2.07 13.62
C ASN A 14 21.21 -2.29 12.12
N LYS A 15 22.18 -3.12 11.77
CA LYS A 15 22.51 -3.46 10.40
C LYS A 15 21.38 -4.24 9.72
N ASP A 16 20.71 -5.14 10.45
CA ASP A 16 19.57 -5.90 9.94
C ASP A 16 18.37 -4.96 9.68
N LEU A 17 18.12 -4.01 10.59
CA LEU A 17 17.05 -3.02 10.40
C LEU A 17 17.30 -2.13 9.18
N VAL A 18 18.51 -1.65 8.98
CA VAL A 18 18.87 -0.84 7.80
C VAL A 18 18.74 -1.66 6.52
N ARG A 19 19.22 -2.93 6.52
CA ARG A 19 19.06 -3.84 5.38
C ARG A 19 17.61 -4.17 5.05
N LEU A 20 16.72 -4.11 6.04
CA LEU A 20 15.30 -4.30 5.86
C LEU A 20 14.62 -3.02 5.35
N ILE A 21 14.91 -1.86 5.96
CA ILE A 21 14.18 -0.61 5.73
C ILE A 21 14.53 0.03 4.39
N ILE A 22 15.81 0.12 4.03
CA ILE A 22 16.24 0.81 2.81
C ILE A 22 15.60 0.19 1.55
N PRO A 23 15.64 -1.12 1.33
CA PRO A 23 14.96 -1.72 0.18
C PRO A 23 13.45 -1.49 0.17
N LEU A 24 12.79 -1.46 1.35
CA LEU A 24 11.36 -1.18 1.45
C LEU A 24 11.02 0.25 1.04
N ILE A 25 11.83 1.23 1.43
CA ILE A 25 11.66 2.62 0.99
C ILE A 25 11.84 2.72 -0.53
N ILE A 26 12.90 2.10 -1.08
CA ILE A 26 13.15 2.10 -2.53
C ILE A 26 12.00 1.42 -3.29
N GLU A 27 11.49 0.30 -2.78
CA GLU A 27 10.33 -0.39 -3.36
C GLU A 27 9.09 0.53 -3.44
N GLN A 28 8.82 1.31 -2.38
CA GLN A 28 7.72 2.27 -2.39
C GLN A 28 7.97 3.44 -3.36
N MET A 29 9.20 3.94 -3.44
CA MET A 29 9.56 4.95 -4.44
C MET A 29 9.32 4.45 -5.86
N LEU A 30 9.76 3.23 -6.17
CA LEU A 30 9.54 2.60 -7.47
C LEU A 30 8.06 2.50 -7.81
N THR A 31 7.22 2.11 -6.85
CA THR A 31 5.78 1.98 -7.05
C THR A 31 5.13 3.32 -7.45
N VAL A 32 5.49 4.41 -6.77
CA VAL A 32 4.95 5.74 -7.10
C VAL A 32 5.49 6.25 -8.43
N THR A 33 6.79 6.08 -8.68
CA THR A 33 7.44 6.55 -9.92
C THR A 33 6.89 5.86 -11.17
N VAL A 34 6.62 4.55 -11.08
CA VAL A 34 6.07 3.80 -12.22
C VAL A 34 4.64 4.20 -12.52
N GLY A 35 3.82 4.42 -11.48
CA GLY A 35 2.46 4.93 -11.69
C GLY A 35 2.44 6.27 -12.44
N LEU A 36 3.42 7.16 -12.16
CA LEU A 36 3.58 8.40 -12.91
C LEU A 36 4.05 8.14 -14.34
N ALA A 37 5.03 7.27 -14.54
CA ALA A 37 5.54 6.93 -15.88
C ALA A 37 4.43 6.33 -16.76
N ASP A 38 3.64 5.40 -16.21
CA ASP A 38 2.50 4.81 -16.93
C ASP A 38 1.46 5.86 -17.32
N SER A 39 1.14 6.79 -16.42
CA SER A 39 0.21 7.88 -16.71
C SER A 39 0.70 8.79 -17.83
N ILE A 40 2.00 9.16 -17.82
CA ILE A 40 2.63 10.00 -18.87
C ILE A 40 2.64 9.25 -20.21
N MET A 41 3.00 7.97 -20.21
CA MET A 41 3.04 7.17 -21.44
C MET A 41 1.64 6.97 -22.03
N THR A 42 0.64 6.72 -21.18
CA THR A 42 -0.76 6.60 -21.60
C THR A 42 -1.29 7.89 -22.21
N ALA A 43 -0.87 9.06 -21.68
CA ALA A 43 -1.25 10.36 -22.22
C ALA A 43 -0.78 10.57 -23.68
N ASN A 44 0.32 9.94 -24.07
CA ASN A 44 0.78 9.98 -25.46
C ASN A 44 -0.05 9.10 -26.42
N VAL A 45 -0.88 8.20 -25.92
CA VAL A 45 -1.82 7.41 -26.72
C VAL A 45 -3.08 8.23 -27.04
N GLY A 46 -3.54 9.07 -26.11
CA GLY A 46 -4.68 9.97 -26.30
C GLY A 46 -5.53 10.12 -25.05
N GLU A 47 -6.37 11.15 -25.02
CA GLU A 47 -7.23 11.49 -23.86
C GLU A 47 -8.26 10.38 -23.57
N GLU A 48 -8.84 9.77 -24.61
CA GLU A 48 -9.78 8.66 -24.46
C GLU A 48 -9.12 7.43 -23.83
N ALA A 49 -7.85 7.15 -24.18
CA ALA A 49 -7.08 6.07 -23.59
C ALA A 49 -6.78 6.33 -22.12
N VAL A 50 -6.35 7.56 -21.76
CA VAL A 50 -6.12 7.96 -20.35
C VAL A 50 -7.38 7.78 -19.52
N SER A 51 -8.53 8.23 -20.04
CA SER A 51 -9.81 8.12 -19.36
C SER A 51 -10.22 6.66 -19.16
N GLY A 52 -10.12 5.83 -20.21
CA GLY A 52 -10.44 4.40 -20.15
C GLY A 52 -9.54 3.63 -19.19
N VAL A 53 -8.23 3.84 -19.25
CA VAL A 53 -7.25 3.24 -18.34
C VAL A 53 -7.53 3.64 -16.89
N SER A 54 -7.78 4.93 -16.62
CA SER A 54 -8.03 5.43 -15.26
C SER A 54 -9.27 4.81 -14.61
N LEU A 55 -10.34 4.58 -15.39
CA LEU A 55 -11.54 3.90 -14.89
C LEU A 55 -11.22 2.46 -14.46
N VAL A 56 -10.53 1.71 -15.31
CA VAL A 56 -10.17 0.32 -15.02
C VAL A 56 -9.15 0.24 -13.88
N ASP A 57 -8.18 1.15 -13.83
CA ASP A 57 -7.19 1.19 -12.75
C ASP A 57 -7.84 1.42 -11.38
N SER A 58 -8.95 2.15 -11.31
CA SER A 58 -9.72 2.29 -10.07
C SER A 58 -10.17 0.94 -9.51
N VAL A 59 -10.61 0.02 -10.39
CA VAL A 59 -10.97 -1.35 -10.01
C VAL A 59 -9.74 -2.18 -9.68
N MET A 60 -8.67 -2.06 -10.46
CA MET A 60 -7.41 -2.79 -10.23
C MET A 60 -6.77 -2.42 -8.88
N VAL A 61 -6.78 -1.17 -8.49
CA VAL A 61 -6.27 -0.70 -7.18
C VAL A 61 -7.03 -1.37 -6.03
N LEU A 62 -8.36 -1.52 -6.13
CA LEU A 62 -9.13 -2.25 -5.12
C LEU A 62 -8.68 -3.71 -5.02
N MET A 63 -8.47 -4.38 -6.15
CA MET A 63 -7.99 -5.78 -6.18
C MET A 63 -6.59 -5.90 -5.61
N ILE A 64 -5.66 -5.03 -5.99
CA ILE A 64 -4.30 -5.01 -5.46
C ILE A 64 -4.31 -4.81 -3.93
N ASN A 65 -5.12 -3.90 -3.43
CA ASN A 65 -5.25 -3.64 -1.99
C ASN A 65 -5.83 -4.85 -1.24
N LEU A 66 -6.80 -5.56 -1.83
CA LEU A 66 -7.35 -6.79 -1.26
C LEU A 66 -6.27 -7.86 -1.12
N PHE A 67 -5.52 -8.15 -2.18
CA PHE A 67 -4.46 -9.15 -2.15
C PHE A 67 -3.28 -8.74 -1.25
N SER A 68 -2.94 -7.46 -1.21
CA SER A 68 -1.93 -6.92 -0.27
C SER A 68 -2.35 -7.08 1.19
N ALA A 69 -3.64 -6.90 1.49
CA ALA A 69 -4.17 -7.11 2.84
C ALA A 69 -4.13 -8.60 3.25
N LEU A 70 -4.50 -9.52 2.34
CA LEU A 70 -4.41 -10.96 2.57
C LEU A 70 -2.96 -11.41 2.72
N ALA A 71 -2.05 -10.90 1.87
CA ALA A 71 -0.62 -11.15 1.94
C ALA A 71 -0.04 -10.69 3.29
N THR A 72 -0.47 -9.52 3.78
CA THR A 72 -0.12 -9.01 5.11
C THR A 72 -0.60 -9.96 6.21
N GLY A 73 -1.83 -10.48 6.11
CA GLY A 73 -2.36 -11.48 7.03
C GLY A 73 -1.49 -12.73 7.11
N GLY A 74 -1.15 -13.30 5.95
CA GLY A 74 -0.28 -14.48 5.89
C GLY A 74 1.14 -14.22 6.38
N ALA A 75 1.70 -13.03 6.06
CA ALA A 75 3.02 -12.63 6.54
C ALA A 75 3.08 -12.52 8.07
N VAL A 76 2.08 -11.91 8.70
CA VAL A 76 2.02 -11.81 10.18
C VAL A 76 1.95 -13.20 10.81
N VAL A 77 1.09 -14.09 10.30
CA VAL A 77 0.96 -15.47 10.80
C VAL A 77 2.29 -16.23 10.65
N ALA A 78 2.91 -16.17 9.46
CA ALA A 78 4.22 -16.79 9.22
C ALA A 78 5.32 -16.19 10.11
N GLY A 79 5.31 -14.85 10.32
CA GLY A 79 6.25 -14.15 11.17
C GLY A 79 6.15 -14.56 12.65
N GLN A 80 4.94 -14.76 13.15
CA GLN A 80 4.74 -15.27 14.50
C GLN A 80 5.25 -16.70 14.65
N PHE A 81 5.01 -17.59 13.66
CA PHE A 81 5.59 -18.93 13.67
C PHE A 81 7.12 -18.92 13.58
N LEU A 82 7.71 -18.03 12.78
CA LEU A 82 9.18 -17.85 12.75
C LEU A 82 9.71 -17.39 14.12
N GLY A 83 8.99 -16.46 14.79
CA GLY A 83 9.34 -16.04 16.14
C GLY A 83 9.32 -17.19 17.15
N GLN A 84 8.34 -18.11 17.02
CA GLN A 84 8.25 -19.34 17.81
C GLN A 84 9.29 -20.42 17.44
N ARG A 85 10.14 -20.18 16.43
CA ARG A 85 11.07 -21.15 15.83
C ARG A 85 10.37 -22.37 15.22
N LYS A 86 9.11 -22.22 14.81
CA LYS A 86 8.30 -23.26 14.16
C LYS A 86 8.32 -23.09 12.64
N ASN A 87 9.51 -23.25 12.03
CA ASN A 87 9.71 -23.00 10.59
C ASN A 87 8.78 -23.86 9.71
N ILE A 88 8.52 -25.12 10.10
CA ILE A 88 7.60 -26.01 9.38
C ILE A 88 6.19 -25.41 9.31
N MET A 89 5.71 -24.77 10.41
CA MET A 89 4.42 -24.13 10.42
C MET A 89 4.39 -22.83 9.61
N ALA A 90 5.51 -22.10 9.60
CA ALA A 90 5.66 -20.93 8.75
C ALA A 90 5.62 -21.30 7.26
N CYS A 91 6.30 -22.41 6.85
CA CYS A 91 6.23 -22.94 5.48
C CYS A 91 4.81 -23.40 5.11
N LYS A 92 4.12 -24.13 6.01
CA LYS A 92 2.72 -24.52 5.80
C LYS A 92 1.80 -23.30 5.66
N THR A 93 2.08 -22.23 6.39
CA THR A 93 1.33 -20.96 6.27
C THR A 93 1.59 -20.30 4.91
N ALA A 94 2.83 -20.34 4.41
CA ALA A 94 3.17 -19.83 3.08
C ALA A 94 2.44 -20.62 1.98
N ASP A 95 2.43 -21.96 2.05
CA ASP A 95 1.70 -22.81 1.11
C ASP A 95 0.21 -22.45 1.08
N GLN A 96 -0.41 -22.33 2.27
CA GLN A 96 -1.84 -22.01 2.38
C GLN A 96 -2.16 -20.58 1.92
N LEU A 97 -1.27 -19.63 2.19
CA LEU A 97 -1.43 -18.25 1.72
C LEU A 97 -1.43 -18.21 0.19
N ILE A 98 -0.40 -18.80 -0.45
CA ILE A 98 -0.28 -18.78 -1.91
C ILE A 98 -1.44 -19.53 -2.56
N LEU A 99 -1.78 -20.72 -2.06
CA LEU A 99 -2.90 -21.49 -2.56
C LEU A 99 -4.23 -20.72 -2.48
N PHE A 100 -4.48 -20.08 -1.33
CA PHE A 100 -5.72 -19.31 -1.11
C PHE A 100 -5.78 -18.08 -2.00
N ILE A 101 -4.67 -17.30 -2.09
CA ILE A 101 -4.61 -16.10 -2.93
C ILE A 101 -4.78 -16.45 -4.41
N VAL A 102 -4.14 -17.52 -4.88
CA VAL A 102 -4.29 -17.97 -6.28
C VAL A 102 -5.74 -18.38 -6.56
N SER A 103 -6.32 -19.22 -5.69
CA SER A 103 -7.70 -19.67 -5.88
C SER A 103 -8.69 -18.49 -5.90
N LEU A 104 -8.54 -17.57 -4.94
CA LEU A 104 -9.40 -16.38 -4.86
C LEU A 104 -9.19 -15.46 -6.07
N SER A 105 -7.95 -15.27 -6.52
CA SER A 105 -7.65 -14.40 -7.66
C SER A 105 -8.20 -14.94 -8.98
N VAL A 106 -8.20 -16.26 -9.18
CA VAL A 106 -8.83 -16.90 -10.34
C VAL A 106 -10.34 -16.73 -10.30
N VAL A 107 -10.97 -16.90 -9.12
CA VAL A 107 -12.42 -16.67 -8.95
C VAL A 107 -12.79 -15.21 -9.25
N ILE A 108 -12.00 -14.26 -8.73
CA ILE A 108 -12.23 -12.83 -8.98
C ILE A 108 -12.03 -12.50 -10.47
N MET A 109 -10.97 -13.02 -11.09
CA MET A 109 -10.71 -12.85 -12.52
C MET A 109 -11.89 -13.36 -13.36
N ALA A 110 -12.37 -14.58 -13.09
CA ALA A 110 -13.53 -15.15 -13.75
C ALA A 110 -14.79 -14.31 -13.51
N GLY A 111 -14.99 -13.81 -12.29
CA GLY A 111 -16.09 -12.91 -11.92
C GLY A 111 -16.06 -11.60 -12.70
N ILE A 112 -14.90 -10.96 -12.83
CA ILE A 112 -14.75 -9.72 -13.62
C ILE A 112 -15.07 -9.97 -15.09
N TYR A 113 -14.59 -11.08 -15.68
CA TYR A 113 -14.92 -11.44 -17.07
C TYR A 113 -16.41 -11.72 -17.26
N ALA A 114 -17.03 -12.44 -16.32
CA ALA A 114 -18.47 -12.72 -16.37
C ALA A 114 -19.31 -11.45 -16.21
N CYS A 115 -18.87 -10.52 -15.35
CA CYS A 115 -19.56 -9.28 -15.06
C CYS A 115 -19.06 -8.09 -15.91
N LYS A 116 -18.28 -8.33 -16.98
CA LYS A 116 -17.67 -7.28 -17.80
C LYS A 116 -18.69 -6.23 -18.24
N ASN A 117 -19.79 -6.64 -18.83
CA ASN A 117 -20.83 -5.73 -19.32
C ASN A 117 -21.49 -4.92 -18.19
N PHE A 118 -21.63 -5.50 -17.00
CA PHE A 118 -22.13 -4.79 -15.83
C PHE A 118 -21.13 -3.72 -15.37
N ILE A 119 -19.84 -4.03 -15.32
CA ILE A 119 -18.79 -3.09 -14.93
C ILE A 119 -18.73 -1.94 -15.92
N LEU A 120 -18.68 -2.23 -17.22
CA LEU A 120 -18.54 -1.22 -18.26
C LEU A 120 -19.79 -0.32 -18.37
N ASN A 121 -20.99 -0.89 -18.38
CA ASN A 121 -22.21 -0.14 -18.69
C ASN A 121 -22.95 0.39 -17.45
N VAL A 122 -22.80 -0.26 -16.28
CA VAL A 122 -23.51 0.14 -15.06
C VAL A 122 -22.58 0.84 -14.09
N VAL A 123 -21.39 0.27 -13.81
CA VAL A 123 -20.46 0.86 -12.82
C VAL A 123 -19.79 2.09 -13.39
N PHE A 124 -19.32 2.05 -14.65
CA PHE A 124 -18.72 3.23 -15.30
C PHE A 124 -19.77 4.18 -15.87
N GLY A 125 -20.99 3.71 -16.09
CA GLY A 125 -22.11 4.54 -16.57
C GLY A 125 -22.01 4.92 -18.04
N ASN A 126 -22.68 6.00 -18.42
CA ASN A 126 -22.65 6.51 -19.79
C ASN A 126 -21.36 7.29 -20.04
N ILE A 127 -20.40 6.65 -20.69
CA ILE A 127 -19.13 7.22 -21.12
C ILE A 127 -19.06 7.28 -22.64
N GLU A 128 -18.21 8.13 -23.19
CA GLU A 128 -18.00 8.26 -24.62
C GLU A 128 -17.58 6.92 -25.26
N PRO A 129 -18.03 6.62 -26.48
CA PRO A 129 -17.73 5.33 -27.14
C PRO A 129 -16.23 5.01 -27.26
N GLY A 130 -15.39 6.02 -27.51
CA GLY A 130 -13.94 5.87 -27.57
C GLY A 130 -13.33 5.51 -26.22
N VAL A 131 -13.79 6.13 -25.14
CA VAL A 131 -13.37 5.79 -23.77
C VAL A 131 -13.81 4.38 -23.40
N MET A 132 -15.05 4.00 -23.76
CA MET A 132 -15.60 2.67 -23.51
C MET A 132 -14.76 1.59 -24.20
N HIS A 133 -14.42 1.79 -25.48
CA HIS A 133 -13.61 0.86 -26.25
C HIS A 133 -12.22 0.65 -25.63
N ASN A 134 -11.54 1.75 -25.26
CA ASN A 134 -10.24 1.66 -24.61
C ASN A 134 -10.32 1.00 -23.22
N ALA A 135 -11.37 1.31 -22.44
CA ALA A 135 -11.60 0.69 -21.14
C ALA A 135 -11.83 -0.82 -21.26
N GLU A 136 -12.61 -1.26 -22.28
CA GLU A 136 -12.87 -2.68 -22.52
C GLU A 136 -11.59 -3.44 -22.85
N ILE A 137 -10.79 -2.95 -23.79
CA ILE A 137 -9.53 -3.58 -24.18
C ILE A 137 -8.58 -3.68 -22.98
N TYR A 138 -8.41 -2.57 -22.26
CA TYR A 138 -7.53 -2.53 -21.09
C TYR A 138 -8.02 -3.47 -19.98
N LEU A 139 -9.32 -3.47 -19.68
CA LEU A 139 -9.94 -4.37 -18.70
C LEU A 139 -9.69 -5.83 -19.04
N MET A 140 -9.87 -6.22 -20.30
CA MET A 140 -9.69 -7.62 -20.73
C MET A 140 -8.26 -8.10 -20.54
N ILE A 141 -7.27 -7.29 -20.90
CA ILE A 141 -5.85 -7.67 -20.80
C ILE A 141 -5.37 -7.61 -19.35
N VAL A 142 -5.67 -6.53 -18.62
CA VAL A 142 -5.14 -6.33 -17.27
C VAL A 142 -5.82 -7.25 -16.25
N THR A 143 -7.09 -7.64 -16.46
CA THR A 143 -7.77 -8.63 -15.61
C THR A 143 -7.04 -9.98 -15.62
N ALA A 144 -6.48 -10.41 -16.76
CA ALA A 144 -5.66 -11.62 -16.83
C ALA A 144 -4.41 -11.56 -15.93
N SER A 145 -3.96 -10.37 -15.56
CA SER A 145 -2.80 -10.19 -14.67
C SER A 145 -3.11 -10.33 -13.17
N ILE A 146 -4.40 -10.39 -12.79
CA ILE A 146 -4.81 -10.43 -11.37
C ILE A 146 -4.19 -11.60 -10.61
N PRO A 147 -4.17 -12.86 -11.10
CA PRO A 147 -3.53 -13.95 -10.38
C PRO A 147 -2.03 -13.72 -10.17
N PHE A 148 -1.35 -13.13 -11.14
CA PHE A 148 0.09 -12.92 -11.08
C PHE A 148 0.47 -11.81 -10.10
N ILE A 149 -0.26 -10.68 -10.07
CA ILE A 149 -0.01 -9.63 -9.08
C ILE A 149 -0.38 -10.10 -7.66
N ALA A 150 -1.39 -10.96 -7.51
CA ALA A 150 -1.75 -11.57 -6.24
C ALA A 150 -0.61 -12.47 -5.72
N ILE A 151 -0.06 -13.35 -6.56
CA ILE A 151 1.11 -14.19 -6.25
C ILE A 151 2.31 -13.32 -5.86
N TYR A 152 2.60 -12.28 -6.65
CA TYR A 152 3.69 -11.35 -6.36
C TYR A 152 3.55 -10.74 -4.96
N ASN A 153 2.37 -10.21 -4.62
CA ASN A 153 2.11 -9.61 -3.30
C ASN A 153 2.29 -10.62 -2.16
N GLY A 154 1.80 -11.85 -2.32
CA GLY A 154 1.96 -12.93 -1.35
C GLY A 154 3.42 -13.29 -1.12
N CYS A 155 4.18 -13.53 -2.19
CA CYS A 155 5.60 -13.85 -2.11
C CYS A 155 6.42 -12.69 -1.54
N ALA A 156 6.16 -11.44 -1.97
CA ALA A 156 6.85 -10.26 -1.47
C ALA A 156 6.65 -10.09 0.05
N ALA A 157 5.44 -10.29 0.54
CA ALA A 157 5.14 -10.24 1.97
C ALA A 157 5.89 -11.34 2.76
N LEU A 158 6.00 -12.54 2.20
CA LEU A 158 6.76 -13.65 2.80
C LEU A 158 8.27 -13.36 2.82
N PHE A 159 8.84 -12.80 1.75
CA PHE A 159 10.25 -12.39 1.75
C PHE A 159 10.53 -11.28 2.75
N ARG A 160 9.64 -10.30 2.88
CA ARG A 160 9.75 -9.21 3.87
C ARG A 160 9.76 -9.78 5.29
N ILE A 161 8.87 -10.72 5.63
CA ILE A 161 8.80 -11.31 6.97
C ILE A 161 10.03 -12.15 7.31
N MET A 162 10.70 -12.73 6.32
CA MET A 162 12.01 -13.38 6.50
C MET A 162 13.16 -12.39 6.75
N GLY A 163 12.90 -11.08 6.59
CA GLY A 163 13.92 -10.04 6.68
C GLY A 163 14.67 -9.77 5.37
N ASN A 164 14.24 -10.39 4.27
CA ASN A 164 14.90 -10.29 2.96
C ASN A 164 14.12 -9.36 1.99
N SER A 165 13.94 -8.10 2.39
CA SER A 165 13.26 -7.09 1.58
C SER A 165 14.00 -6.73 0.28
N LYS A 166 15.30 -7.08 0.17
CA LYS A 166 16.08 -6.85 -1.05
C LYS A 166 15.52 -7.65 -2.24
N ILE A 167 15.01 -8.87 -2.00
CA ILE A 167 14.36 -9.66 -3.07
C ILE A 167 13.10 -8.96 -3.56
N SER A 168 12.25 -8.50 -2.65
CA SER A 168 11.02 -7.78 -2.98
C SER A 168 11.31 -6.51 -3.78
N MET A 169 12.30 -5.70 -3.35
CA MET A 169 12.76 -4.52 -4.07
C MET A 169 13.29 -4.85 -5.49
N ASN A 170 14.17 -5.84 -5.61
CA ASN A 170 14.76 -6.22 -6.91
C ASN A 170 13.67 -6.72 -7.88
N MET A 171 12.68 -7.44 -7.38
CA MET A 171 11.57 -7.91 -8.21
C MET A 171 10.62 -6.79 -8.60
N SER A 172 10.39 -5.82 -7.72
CA SER A 172 9.68 -4.59 -8.08
C SER A 172 10.42 -3.81 -9.17
N MET A 173 11.75 -3.69 -9.04
CA MET A 173 12.58 -3.03 -10.05
C MET A 173 12.51 -3.77 -11.41
N LEU A 174 12.59 -5.10 -11.40
CA LEU A 174 12.47 -5.92 -12.62
C LEU A 174 11.09 -5.75 -13.27
N MET A 175 10.02 -5.84 -12.47
CA MET A 175 8.64 -5.69 -12.95
C MET A 175 8.44 -4.32 -13.58
N ASN A 176 8.90 -3.28 -12.92
CA ASN A 176 8.79 -1.90 -13.38
C ASN A 176 9.65 -1.64 -14.61
N GLY A 177 10.86 -2.20 -14.67
CA GLY A 177 11.73 -2.10 -15.85
C GLY A 177 11.09 -2.73 -17.09
N ILE A 178 10.52 -3.93 -16.95
CA ILE A 178 9.81 -4.60 -18.05
C ILE A 178 8.57 -3.80 -18.48
N ASN A 179 7.83 -3.26 -17.51
CA ASN A 179 6.64 -2.47 -17.80
C ASN A 179 7.00 -1.19 -18.59
N ILE A 180 7.92 -0.36 -18.08
CA ILE A 180 8.31 0.90 -18.74
C ILE A 180 8.94 0.63 -20.11
N ALA A 181 9.87 -0.33 -20.21
CA ALA A 181 10.51 -0.66 -21.48
C ALA A 181 9.49 -1.22 -22.49
N GLY A 182 8.58 -2.09 -22.03
CA GLY A 182 7.52 -2.62 -22.87
C GLY A 182 6.55 -1.56 -23.34
N ASN A 183 6.09 -0.67 -22.47
CA ASN A 183 5.26 0.47 -22.83
C ASN A 183 5.96 1.35 -23.88
N ALA A 184 7.25 1.67 -23.67
CA ALA A 184 8.02 2.48 -24.61
C ALA A 184 8.13 1.82 -25.99
N ILE A 185 8.41 0.53 -26.04
CA ILE A 185 8.53 -0.22 -27.31
C ILE A 185 7.18 -0.30 -28.03
N LEU A 186 6.12 -0.63 -27.32
CA LEU A 186 4.81 -0.85 -27.97
C LEU A 186 4.12 0.47 -28.35
N ILE A 187 4.20 1.50 -27.52
CA ILE A 187 3.56 2.80 -27.81
C ILE A 187 4.37 3.58 -28.86
N TYR A 188 5.68 3.76 -28.65
CA TYR A 188 6.48 4.62 -29.52
C TYR A 188 7.05 3.87 -30.74
N GLY A 189 7.39 2.57 -30.57
CA GLY A 189 7.94 1.75 -31.64
C GLY A 189 6.85 1.20 -32.58
N PHE A 190 5.89 0.47 -32.02
CA PHE A 190 4.83 -0.20 -32.78
C PHE A 190 3.55 0.63 -32.92
N LYS A 191 3.44 1.78 -32.26
CA LYS A 191 2.27 2.67 -32.26
C LYS A 191 0.97 1.97 -31.87
N PHE A 192 1.04 1.04 -30.90
CA PHE A 192 -0.13 0.42 -30.32
C PHE A 192 -0.90 1.46 -29.50
N GLY A 193 -2.22 1.26 -29.42
CA GLY A 193 -3.11 2.05 -28.59
C GLY A 193 -2.97 1.67 -27.10
N VAL A 194 -4.10 1.52 -26.43
CA VAL A 194 -4.16 1.16 -25.02
C VAL A 194 -3.57 -0.24 -24.73
N GLU A 195 -3.55 -1.12 -25.73
CA GLU A 195 -2.89 -2.42 -25.65
C GLU A 195 -1.39 -2.29 -25.36
N GLY A 196 -0.77 -1.23 -25.87
CA GLY A 196 0.63 -0.91 -25.64
C GLY A 196 0.99 -0.62 -24.20
N VAL A 197 0.00 -0.31 -23.34
CA VAL A 197 0.14 -0.17 -21.89
C VAL A 197 -0.27 -1.45 -21.15
N ALA A 198 -1.34 -2.09 -21.63
CA ALA A 198 -1.92 -3.27 -20.97
C ALA A 198 -1.03 -4.52 -21.07
N ILE A 199 -0.46 -4.79 -22.25
CA ILE A 199 0.35 -5.99 -22.51
C ILE A 199 1.63 -5.98 -21.66
N PRO A 200 2.45 -4.91 -21.60
CA PRO A 200 3.61 -4.88 -20.74
C PRO A 200 3.27 -5.00 -19.25
N THR A 201 2.14 -4.46 -18.83
CA THR A 201 1.63 -4.63 -17.46
C THR A 201 1.35 -6.11 -17.17
N LEU A 202 0.70 -6.84 -18.07
CA LEU A 202 0.48 -8.27 -17.93
C LEU A 202 1.79 -9.06 -17.92
N VAL A 203 2.67 -8.83 -18.90
CA VAL A 203 3.95 -9.55 -19.04
C VAL A 203 4.85 -9.33 -17.82
N SER A 204 4.99 -8.09 -17.35
CA SER A 204 5.81 -7.74 -16.19
C SER A 204 5.34 -8.46 -14.93
N ARG A 205 4.02 -8.55 -14.72
CA ARG A 205 3.42 -9.27 -13.57
C ARG A 205 3.60 -10.77 -13.67
N ILE A 206 3.49 -11.36 -14.87
CA ILE A 206 3.76 -12.79 -15.11
C ILE A 206 5.21 -13.11 -14.75
N VAL A 207 6.18 -12.35 -15.31
CA VAL A 207 7.60 -12.55 -15.05
C VAL A 207 7.92 -12.42 -13.56
N ALA A 208 7.42 -11.37 -12.92
CA ALA A 208 7.63 -11.15 -11.49
C ALA A 208 7.06 -12.31 -10.65
N ALA A 209 5.84 -12.76 -10.93
CA ALA A 209 5.21 -13.87 -10.20
C ALA A 209 6.01 -15.17 -10.37
N VAL A 210 6.40 -15.52 -11.60
CA VAL A 210 7.16 -16.76 -11.89
C VAL A 210 8.51 -16.74 -11.17
N VAL A 211 9.24 -15.62 -11.24
CA VAL A 211 10.55 -15.50 -10.57
C VAL A 211 10.38 -15.57 -9.05
N MET A 212 9.39 -14.88 -8.49
CA MET A 212 9.13 -14.88 -7.03
C MET A 212 8.78 -16.27 -6.51
N VAL A 213 7.93 -17.02 -7.22
CA VAL A 213 7.58 -18.41 -6.85
C VAL A 213 8.82 -19.30 -6.92
N ARG A 214 9.63 -19.20 -7.98
CA ARG A 214 10.88 -19.95 -8.09
C ARG A 214 11.87 -19.66 -6.97
N LEU A 215 11.98 -18.39 -6.57
CA LEU A 215 12.85 -17.99 -5.45
C LEU A 215 12.31 -18.53 -4.12
N LEU A 216 10.99 -18.48 -3.91
CA LEU A 216 10.35 -18.96 -2.68
C LEU A 216 10.33 -20.50 -2.60
N ALA A 217 10.40 -21.20 -3.73
CA ALA A 217 10.49 -22.66 -3.77
C ALA A 217 11.87 -23.21 -3.36
N LYS A 218 12.91 -22.34 -3.26
CA LYS A 218 14.25 -22.77 -2.81
C LYS A 218 14.22 -23.17 -1.35
N GLN A 219 14.63 -24.40 -1.06
CA GLN A 219 14.58 -25.01 0.29
C GLN A 219 15.61 -24.44 1.29
N ASN A 220 16.50 -23.55 0.85
CA ASN A 220 17.49 -22.89 1.71
C ASN A 220 16.96 -21.62 2.39
N GLN A 221 15.68 -21.29 2.22
CA GLN A 221 15.02 -20.15 2.86
C GLN A 221 14.38 -20.57 4.19
N ASP A 222 14.28 -19.64 5.15
CA ASP A 222 13.58 -19.88 6.43
C ASP A 222 12.11 -20.26 6.21
N VAL A 223 11.49 -19.65 5.21
CA VAL A 223 10.15 -19.99 4.72
C VAL A 223 10.25 -20.29 3.24
N HIS A 224 9.79 -21.45 2.86
CA HIS A 224 9.79 -21.91 1.47
C HIS A 224 8.50 -22.64 1.14
N LEU A 225 8.19 -22.74 -0.15
CA LEU A 225 7.06 -23.56 -0.61
C LEU A 225 7.45 -25.04 -0.57
N SER A 226 6.47 -25.88 -0.25
CA SER A 226 6.63 -27.34 -0.28
C SER A 226 6.89 -27.82 -1.69
N LYS A 227 7.78 -28.84 -1.85
CA LYS A 227 8.08 -29.43 -3.17
C LYS A 227 6.85 -30.02 -3.86
N HIS A 228 5.92 -30.56 -3.07
CA HIS A 228 4.64 -31.04 -3.52
C HIS A 228 3.54 -30.15 -2.95
N ILE A 229 2.93 -29.33 -3.79
CA ILE A 229 1.79 -28.50 -3.39
C ILE A 229 0.59 -29.45 -3.26
N HIS A 230 0.23 -29.77 -2.02
CA HIS A 230 -1.02 -30.45 -1.76
C HIS A 230 -2.16 -29.46 -1.88
N PHE A 231 -3.03 -29.63 -2.88
CA PHE A 231 -4.25 -28.84 -3.04
C PHE A 231 -5.29 -29.18 -1.94
N HIS A 232 -4.86 -29.02 -0.69
CA HIS A 232 -5.72 -29.23 0.47
C HIS A 232 -5.71 -28.00 1.36
N PHE A 233 -6.89 -27.39 1.50
CA PHE A 233 -7.04 -26.21 2.35
C PHE A 233 -7.04 -26.62 3.82
N LYS A 234 -6.09 -26.06 4.60
CA LYS A 234 -6.06 -26.22 6.06
C LYS A 234 -6.86 -25.09 6.70
N GLY A 235 -8.12 -25.33 6.94
CA GLY A 235 -9.08 -24.33 7.39
C GLY A 235 -8.60 -23.48 8.56
N TYR A 236 -7.90 -24.08 9.55
CA TYR A 236 -7.39 -23.35 10.70
C TYR A 236 -6.31 -22.29 10.34
N LEU A 237 -5.44 -22.57 9.36
CA LEU A 237 -4.43 -21.59 8.90
C LEU A 237 -5.08 -20.48 8.09
N ILE A 238 -6.00 -20.84 7.21
CA ILE A 238 -6.75 -19.87 6.41
C ILE A 238 -7.57 -18.96 7.33
N GLN A 239 -8.22 -19.49 8.34
CA GLN A 239 -8.96 -18.68 9.32
C GLN A 239 -8.03 -17.68 10.03
N LYS A 240 -6.81 -18.07 10.40
CA LYS A 240 -5.82 -17.16 11.00
C LYS A 240 -5.38 -16.07 10.03
N ILE A 241 -5.12 -16.43 8.77
CA ILE A 241 -4.76 -15.47 7.70
C ILE A 241 -5.91 -14.48 7.49
N LEU A 242 -7.14 -14.98 7.37
CA LEU A 242 -8.33 -14.15 7.16
C LEU A 242 -8.66 -13.27 8.36
N HIS A 243 -8.41 -13.75 9.58
CA HIS A 243 -8.61 -12.96 10.80
C HIS A 243 -7.82 -11.65 10.78
N ILE A 244 -6.66 -11.63 10.14
CA ILE A 244 -5.83 -10.43 9.97
C ILE A 244 -6.12 -9.76 8.62
N GLY A 245 -6.19 -10.54 7.56
CA GLY A 245 -6.33 -10.04 6.20
C GLY A 245 -7.66 -9.35 5.92
N VAL A 246 -8.77 -9.90 6.38
CA VAL A 246 -10.11 -9.34 6.12
C VAL A 246 -10.30 -7.97 6.76
N PRO A 247 -10.03 -7.76 8.06
CA PRO A 247 -10.15 -6.42 8.65
C PRO A 247 -9.23 -5.39 7.97
N ASN A 248 -7.99 -5.80 7.62
CA ASN A 248 -7.06 -4.94 6.89
C ASN A 248 -7.57 -4.60 5.47
N GLY A 249 -8.19 -5.57 4.79
CA GLY A 249 -8.82 -5.36 3.48
C GLY A 249 -10.01 -4.41 3.55
N ILE A 250 -10.88 -4.56 4.57
CA ILE A 250 -12.00 -3.65 4.81
C ILE A 250 -11.49 -2.23 5.09
N GLU A 251 -10.46 -2.08 5.92
CA GLU A 251 -9.85 -0.78 6.21
C GLU A 251 -9.35 -0.10 4.92
N ASN A 252 -8.61 -0.83 4.07
CA ASN A 252 -8.11 -0.31 2.80
C ASN A 252 -9.23 0.06 1.84
N SER A 253 -10.29 -0.75 1.77
CA SER A 253 -11.46 -0.48 0.92
C SER A 253 -12.22 0.76 1.38
N MET A 254 -12.43 0.91 2.70
CA MET A 254 -13.04 2.12 3.28
C MET A 254 -12.21 3.35 2.96
N PHE A 255 -10.87 3.25 3.05
CA PHE A 255 -9.97 4.35 2.71
C PHE A 255 -10.10 4.77 1.23
N GLN A 256 -10.24 3.83 0.30
CA GLN A 256 -10.42 4.15 -1.12
C GLN A 256 -11.77 4.80 -1.38
N LEU A 257 -12.84 4.30 -0.78
CA LEU A 257 -14.17 4.94 -0.85
C LEU A 257 -14.12 6.38 -0.32
N GLY A 258 -13.45 6.58 0.81
CA GLY A 258 -13.28 7.91 1.38
C GLY A 258 -12.51 8.87 0.47
N ARG A 259 -11.48 8.40 -0.24
CA ARG A 259 -10.76 9.22 -1.24
C ARG A 259 -11.68 9.69 -2.36
N ILE A 260 -12.54 8.80 -2.89
CA ILE A 260 -13.49 9.13 -3.94
C ILE A 260 -14.48 10.19 -3.45
N MET A 261 -15.03 10.02 -2.24
CA MET A 261 -15.95 10.99 -1.65
C MET A 261 -15.30 12.37 -1.42
N VAL A 262 -14.06 12.37 -0.92
CA VAL A 262 -13.30 13.63 -0.74
C VAL A 262 -13.06 14.32 -2.09
N LEU A 263 -12.72 13.56 -3.15
CA LEU A 263 -12.54 14.12 -4.49
C LEU A 263 -13.84 14.76 -5.00
N SER A 264 -15.00 14.13 -4.76
CA SER A 264 -16.32 14.70 -5.09
C SER A 264 -16.61 16.00 -4.35
N ILE A 265 -16.19 16.13 -3.08
CA ILE A 265 -16.31 17.37 -2.32
C ILE A 265 -15.42 18.47 -2.93
N VAL A 266 -14.16 18.12 -3.25
CA VAL A 266 -13.18 19.07 -3.84
C VAL A 266 -13.64 19.57 -5.21
N ALA A 267 -14.29 18.71 -6.01
CA ALA A 267 -14.83 19.09 -7.31
C ALA A 267 -15.82 20.26 -7.24
N GLY A 268 -16.50 20.44 -6.11
CA GLY A 268 -17.40 21.57 -5.86
C GLY A 268 -16.71 22.92 -5.59
N PHE A 269 -15.36 22.98 -5.49
CA PHE A 269 -14.63 24.22 -5.18
C PHE A 269 -13.97 24.88 -6.40
N GLY A 270 -14.24 24.39 -7.61
CA GLY A 270 -13.73 24.95 -8.85
C GLY A 270 -12.38 24.39 -9.30
N THR A 271 -12.00 24.74 -10.54
CA THR A 271 -10.87 24.15 -11.26
C THR A 271 -9.53 24.36 -10.54
N SER A 272 -9.27 25.56 -10.03
CA SER A 272 -8.03 25.87 -9.28
C SER A 272 -7.84 24.96 -8.08
N SER A 273 -8.93 24.66 -7.35
CA SER A 273 -8.93 23.76 -6.19
C SER A 273 -8.71 22.30 -6.58
N ILE A 274 -9.34 21.85 -7.67
CA ILE A 274 -9.16 20.49 -8.21
C ILE A 274 -7.71 20.27 -8.62
N THR A 275 -7.13 21.22 -9.36
CA THR A 275 -5.73 21.15 -9.83
C THR A 275 -4.77 21.17 -8.65
N ALA A 276 -4.96 22.10 -7.69
CA ALA A 276 -4.13 22.16 -6.49
C ALA A 276 -4.19 20.86 -5.66
N ASN A 277 -5.38 20.28 -5.51
CA ASN A 277 -5.58 19.01 -4.81
C ASN A 277 -4.91 17.83 -5.56
N ALA A 278 -4.99 17.79 -6.88
CA ALA A 278 -4.34 16.75 -7.68
C ALA A 278 -2.82 16.78 -7.51
N ILE A 279 -2.20 17.93 -7.68
CA ILE A 279 -0.76 18.12 -7.48
C ILE A 279 -0.37 17.84 -6.03
N GLY A 280 -1.17 18.33 -5.08
CA GLY A 280 -0.97 18.08 -3.66
C GLY A 280 -0.95 16.60 -3.34
N ASN A 281 -1.87 15.80 -3.87
CA ASN A 281 -1.92 14.35 -3.65
C ASN A 281 -0.70 13.62 -4.24
N VAL A 282 -0.19 14.05 -5.40
CA VAL A 282 1.03 13.49 -5.98
C VAL A 282 2.22 13.74 -5.07
N VAL A 283 2.44 14.98 -4.65
CA VAL A 283 3.56 15.35 -3.77
C VAL A 283 3.42 14.66 -2.40
N ALA A 284 2.22 14.67 -1.81
CA ALA A 284 1.94 13.99 -0.54
C ALA A 284 2.26 12.49 -0.61
N SER A 285 2.01 11.83 -1.75
CA SER A 285 2.36 10.42 -1.93
C SER A 285 3.86 10.18 -1.81
N PHE A 286 4.70 11.09 -2.34
CA PHE A 286 6.15 11.04 -2.18
C PHE A 286 6.57 11.32 -0.73
N GLU A 287 5.98 12.31 -0.09
CA GLU A 287 6.28 12.68 1.31
C GLU A 287 6.13 11.51 2.28
N LEU A 288 5.16 10.63 2.04
CA LEU A 288 4.81 9.52 2.93
C LEU A 288 5.65 8.25 2.70
N ILE A 289 6.40 8.15 1.61
CA ILE A 289 7.16 6.94 1.22
C ILE A 289 8.00 6.35 2.36
N PRO A 290 8.86 7.13 3.05
CA PRO A 290 9.68 6.57 4.11
C PRO A 290 8.87 6.00 5.27
N GLY A 291 7.78 6.66 5.63
CA GLY A 291 6.87 6.21 6.69
C GLY A 291 6.21 4.88 6.37
N ILE A 292 5.76 4.69 5.13
CA ILE A 292 5.15 3.45 4.65
C ILE A 292 6.19 2.32 4.67
N GLY A 293 7.40 2.57 4.15
CA GLY A 293 8.50 1.58 4.16
C GLY A 293 8.87 1.13 5.57
N VAL A 294 8.98 2.06 6.52
CA VAL A 294 9.21 1.74 7.93
C VAL A 294 8.02 0.99 8.52
N GLY A 295 6.80 1.29 8.12
CA GLY A 295 5.59 0.57 8.55
C GLY A 295 5.65 -0.93 8.23
N PHE A 296 6.12 -1.33 7.05
CA PHE A 296 6.36 -2.73 6.70
C PHE A 296 7.48 -3.36 7.55
N ALA A 297 8.54 -2.60 7.86
CA ALA A 297 9.59 -3.07 8.75
C ALA A 297 9.08 -3.31 10.17
N VAL A 298 8.21 -2.43 10.70
CA VAL A 298 7.53 -2.62 12.00
C VAL A 298 6.75 -3.92 12.00
N LEU A 299 5.92 -4.15 10.97
CA LEU A 299 5.13 -5.38 10.86
C LEU A 299 6.03 -6.63 10.90
N THR A 300 7.12 -6.63 10.14
CA THR A 300 8.09 -7.72 10.06
C THR A 300 8.76 -8.00 11.41
N VAL A 301 9.35 -6.96 12.01
CA VAL A 301 10.14 -7.11 13.23
C VAL A 301 9.25 -7.46 14.43
N VAL A 302 8.13 -6.75 14.57
CA VAL A 302 7.26 -6.91 15.73
C VAL A 302 6.52 -8.24 15.72
N SER A 303 6.06 -8.74 14.55
CA SER A 303 5.41 -10.06 14.48
C SER A 303 6.33 -11.20 14.95
N ARG A 304 7.63 -11.13 14.60
CA ARG A 304 8.63 -12.09 15.11
C ARG A 304 8.85 -11.98 16.63
N CYS A 305 8.93 -10.75 17.15
CA CYS A 305 9.07 -10.54 18.60
C CYS A 305 7.86 -11.08 19.37
N ILE A 306 6.65 -10.84 18.86
CA ILE A 306 5.40 -11.33 19.47
C ILE A 306 5.32 -12.85 19.37
N GLY A 307 5.68 -13.43 18.24
CA GLY A 307 5.77 -14.87 18.08
C GLY A 307 6.70 -15.52 19.10
N ALA A 308 7.84 -14.89 19.39
CA ALA A 308 8.78 -15.33 20.41
C ALA A 308 8.29 -15.10 21.87
N GLY A 309 7.15 -14.45 22.07
CA GLY A 309 6.65 -14.07 23.40
C GLY A 309 7.40 -12.89 24.02
N ASP A 310 8.32 -12.26 23.27
CA ASP A 310 9.13 -11.13 23.79
C ASP A 310 8.45 -9.78 23.53
N TYR A 311 7.47 -9.46 24.34
CA TYR A 311 6.76 -8.17 24.30
C TYR A 311 7.64 -6.97 24.69
N LYS A 312 8.74 -7.19 25.45
CA LYS A 312 9.69 -6.13 25.76
C LYS A 312 10.46 -5.72 24.51
N ALA A 313 10.96 -6.71 23.74
CA ALA A 313 11.59 -6.46 22.44
C ALA A 313 10.60 -5.82 21.46
N ALA A 314 9.36 -6.28 21.38
CA ALA A 314 8.33 -5.69 20.54
C ALA A 314 8.12 -4.19 20.84
N ARG A 315 8.03 -3.80 22.11
CA ARG A 315 7.95 -2.39 22.54
C ARG A 315 9.20 -1.61 22.18
N TYR A 316 10.38 -2.18 22.39
CA TYR A 316 11.65 -1.54 22.06
C TYR A 316 11.75 -1.24 20.56
N TYR A 317 11.50 -2.24 19.70
CA TYR A 317 11.58 -2.06 18.25
C TYR A 317 10.48 -1.14 17.71
N THR A 318 9.28 -1.18 18.25
CA THR A 318 8.22 -0.21 17.88
C THR A 318 8.68 1.22 18.12
N LYS A 319 9.21 1.53 19.33
CA LYS A 319 9.72 2.87 19.64
C LYS A 319 10.91 3.25 18.76
N LYS A 320 11.84 2.33 18.52
CA LYS A 320 13.01 2.56 17.69
C LYS A 320 12.63 2.84 16.24
N LEU A 321 11.77 2.01 15.65
CA LEU A 321 11.32 2.17 14.27
C LEU A 321 10.44 3.41 14.10
N LEU A 322 9.65 3.77 15.13
CA LEU A 322 8.92 5.03 15.12
C LEU A 322 9.86 6.24 15.05
N LYS A 323 10.99 6.23 15.81
CA LYS A 323 12.02 7.29 15.71
C LYS A 323 12.67 7.31 14.31
N VAL A 324 12.92 6.15 13.72
CA VAL A 324 13.46 6.06 12.35
C VAL A 324 12.44 6.60 11.34
N ALA A 325 11.15 6.33 11.52
CA ALA A 325 10.10 6.89 10.67
C ALA A 325 10.08 8.43 10.75
N TYR A 326 10.14 9.00 11.95
CA TYR A 326 10.24 10.45 12.12
C TYR A 326 11.47 11.03 11.42
N ALA A 327 12.66 10.47 11.65
CA ALA A 327 13.90 10.96 11.07
C ALA A 327 13.87 10.90 9.53
N ALA A 328 13.39 9.80 8.96
CA ALA A 328 13.32 9.63 7.52
C ALA A 328 12.25 10.52 6.87
N LEU A 329 11.09 10.71 7.52
CA LEU A 329 10.07 11.64 7.05
C LEU A 329 10.56 13.08 7.12
N ILE A 330 11.19 13.50 8.22
CA ILE A 330 11.74 14.85 8.34
C ILE A 330 12.77 15.10 7.24
N ALA A 331 13.71 14.17 7.02
CA ALA A 331 14.74 14.32 6.00
C ALA A 331 14.16 14.50 4.59
N LEU A 332 13.19 13.66 4.20
CA LEU A 332 12.55 13.76 2.88
C LEU A 332 11.69 15.03 2.76
N ASN A 333 10.93 15.36 3.80
CA ASN A 333 10.03 16.52 3.75
C ASN A 333 10.78 17.85 3.73
N ILE A 334 11.99 17.96 4.31
CA ILE A 334 12.87 19.11 4.12
C ILE A 334 13.22 19.26 2.63
N ILE A 335 13.57 18.17 1.96
CA ILE A 335 13.88 18.19 0.51
C ILE A 335 12.64 18.65 -0.28
N VAL A 336 11.46 18.13 0.02
CA VAL A 336 10.21 18.50 -0.66
C VAL A 336 9.92 20.00 -0.50
N VAL A 337 10.09 20.56 0.70
CA VAL A 337 9.90 22.01 0.94
C VAL A 337 10.90 22.83 0.13
N MET A 338 12.17 22.40 0.04
CA MET A 338 13.19 23.11 -0.74
C MET A 338 12.88 23.13 -2.23
N ILE A 339 12.35 22.01 -2.78
CA ILE A 339 12.01 21.91 -4.21
C ILE A 339 10.60 22.39 -4.55
N LEU A 340 9.77 22.75 -3.56
CA LEU A 340 8.40 23.19 -3.78
C LEU A 340 8.24 24.34 -4.77
N PRO A 341 9.09 25.40 -4.74
CA PRO A 341 9.04 26.45 -5.76
C PRO A 341 9.26 25.93 -7.17
N LEU A 342 10.18 24.98 -7.34
CA LEU A 342 10.46 24.34 -8.63
C LEU A 342 9.26 23.51 -9.11
N ILE A 343 8.61 22.77 -8.22
CA ILE A 343 7.39 22.00 -8.53
C ILE A 343 6.32 22.95 -9.09
N ILE A 344 6.07 24.07 -8.42
CA ILE A 344 5.07 25.06 -8.85
C ILE A 344 5.40 25.63 -10.24
N GLN A 345 6.69 25.90 -10.52
CA GLN A 345 7.13 26.37 -11.82
C GLN A 345 6.95 25.34 -12.93
N VAL A 346 7.33 24.08 -12.69
CA VAL A 346 7.23 23.00 -13.68
C VAL A 346 5.79 22.74 -14.10
N TYR A 347 4.84 22.90 -13.19
CA TYR A 347 3.41 22.72 -13.51
C TYR A 347 2.78 23.96 -14.16
N HIS A 348 3.52 25.08 -14.35
CA HIS A 348 3.02 26.32 -14.94
C HIS A 348 1.67 26.79 -14.36
N LEU A 349 1.56 26.76 -13.03
CA LEU A 349 0.30 27.04 -12.32
C LEU A 349 -0.06 28.52 -12.39
N SER A 350 -1.37 28.80 -12.46
CA SER A 350 -1.89 30.16 -12.23
C SER A 350 -1.53 30.65 -10.82
N LEU A 351 -1.48 31.96 -10.60
CA LEU A 351 -1.14 32.54 -9.29
C LEU A 351 -2.04 32.03 -8.18
N GLU A 352 -3.34 31.88 -8.47
CA GLU A 352 -4.33 31.36 -7.51
C GLU A 352 -4.04 29.90 -7.17
N THR A 353 -3.90 29.03 -8.18
CA THR A 353 -3.61 27.60 -7.99
C THR A 353 -2.27 27.40 -7.29
N ALA A 354 -1.25 28.18 -7.61
CA ALA A 354 0.06 28.13 -6.95
C ALA A 354 -0.03 28.50 -5.46
N ALA A 355 -0.82 29.54 -5.12
CA ALA A 355 -1.02 29.94 -3.74
C ALA A 355 -1.73 28.84 -2.92
N ILE A 356 -2.79 28.24 -3.48
CA ILE A 356 -3.52 27.14 -2.86
C ILE A 356 -2.58 25.92 -2.68
N THR A 357 -1.86 25.53 -3.74
CA THR A 357 -0.93 24.38 -3.72
C THR A 357 0.15 24.57 -2.66
N ARG A 358 0.78 25.75 -2.60
CA ARG A 358 1.79 26.06 -1.59
C ARG A 358 1.23 25.95 -0.18
N LYS A 359 0.03 26.51 0.06
CA LYS A 359 -0.61 26.49 1.38
C LYS A 359 -0.92 25.08 1.85
N ILE A 360 -1.52 24.24 1.00
CA ILE A 360 -1.88 22.86 1.36
C ILE A 360 -0.63 21.99 1.58
N LEU A 361 0.40 22.14 0.73
CA LEU A 361 1.62 21.33 0.84
C LEU A 361 2.44 21.70 2.07
N LEU A 362 2.67 22.97 2.37
CA LEU A 362 3.37 23.38 3.58
C LEU A 362 2.65 22.90 4.86
N TYR A 363 1.31 23.00 4.87
CA TYR A 363 0.51 22.49 5.96
C TYR A 363 0.63 20.96 6.08
N HIS A 364 0.51 20.23 4.95
CA HIS A 364 0.62 18.77 4.92
C HIS A 364 1.99 18.29 5.38
N THR A 365 3.08 18.90 4.89
CA THR A 365 4.46 18.60 5.30
C THR A 365 4.63 18.72 6.82
N LEU A 366 4.12 19.81 7.42
CA LEU A 366 4.18 19.99 8.87
C LEU A 366 3.43 18.86 9.61
N CYS A 367 2.23 18.50 9.16
CA CYS A 367 1.44 17.43 9.76
C CYS A 367 2.05 16.04 9.50
N CYS A 368 2.68 15.84 8.34
CA CYS A 368 3.36 14.61 7.97
C CYS A 368 4.52 14.29 8.93
N VAL A 369 5.34 15.28 9.29
CA VAL A 369 6.47 15.07 10.20
C VAL A 369 6.09 15.07 11.68
N THR A 370 4.90 15.51 12.06
CA THR A 370 4.46 15.60 13.46
C THR A 370 3.43 14.53 13.84
N ILE A 371 2.36 14.42 13.06
CA ILE A 371 1.15 13.68 13.43
C ILE A 371 1.06 12.32 12.72
N TRP A 372 1.56 12.21 11.48
CA TRP A 372 1.40 11.01 10.67
C TRP A 372 2.06 9.75 11.26
N PRO A 373 3.31 9.79 11.80
CA PRO A 373 3.97 8.57 12.26
C PRO A 373 3.20 7.78 13.34
N PRO A 374 2.66 8.38 14.41
CA PRO A 374 1.87 7.64 15.39
C PRO A 374 0.55 7.11 14.81
N ALA A 375 -0.04 7.80 13.84
CA ALA A 375 -1.30 7.41 13.23
C ALA A 375 -1.18 6.20 12.28
N PHE A 376 -0.02 6.01 11.62
CA PHE A 376 0.15 4.99 10.59
C PHE A 376 1.26 3.97 10.87
N THR A 377 2.23 4.28 11.74
CA THR A 377 3.30 3.34 12.10
C THR A 377 2.88 2.45 13.29
N ILE A 378 2.26 3.01 14.34
CA ILE A 378 1.83 2.24 15.52
C ILE A 378 0.79 1.16 15.19
N PRO A 379 -0.20 1.38 14.31
CA PRO A 379 -1.14 0.32 13.94
C PRO A 379 -0.48 -0.95 13.40
N ASN A 380 0.70 -0.85 12.77
CA ASN A 380 1.42 -2.03 12.30
C ASN A 380 1.91 -2.92 13.46
N THR A 381 2.24 -2.32 14.62
CA THR A 381 2.51 -3.07 15.86
C THR A 381 1.24 -3.79 16.35
N LEU A 382 0.10 -3.10 16.33
CA LEU A 382 -1.18 -3.70 16.75
C LEU A 382 -1.60 -4.84 15.80
N ARG A 383 -1.45 -4.65 14.48
CA ARG A 383 -1.71 -5.70 13.48
C ARG A 383 -0.78 -6.90 13.66
N ALA A 384 0.50 -6.66 13.91
CA ALA A 384 1.47 -7.72 14.21
C ALA A 384 1.11 -8.52 15.47
N ALA A 385 0.33 -7.93 16.37
CA ALA A 385 -0.17 -8.52 17.60
C ALA A 385 -1.63 -9.03 17.51
N ASN A 386 -2.18 -9.19 16.31
CA ASN A 386 -3.55 -9.67 16.05
C ASN A 386 -4.67 -8.70 16.50
N ASP A 387 -4.36 -7.46 16.93
CA ASP A 387 -5.35 -6.46 17.34
C ASP A 387 -5.91 -5.68 16.11
N VAL A 388 -6.21 -6.41 15.05
CA VAL A 388 -6.58 -5.87 13.74
C VAL A 388 -8.00 -5.31 13.68
N LYS A 389 -8.95 -5.91 14.43
CA LYS A 389 -10.32 -5.40 14.48
C LYS A 389 -10.37 -3.98 15.06
N TYR A 390 -9.56 -3.73 16.10
CA TYR A 390 -9.45 -2.39 16.67
C TYR A 390 -8.88 -1.40 15.65
N CYS A 391 -7.84 -1.80 14.90
CA CYS A 391 -7.27 -0.96 13.84
C CYS A 391 -8.31 -0.60 12.78
N MET A 392 -9.04 -1.60 12.27
CA MET A 392 -10.09 -1.42 11.27
C MET A 392 -11.19 -0.46 11.75
N VAL A 393 -11.71 -0.70 12.96
CA VAL A 393 -12.81 0.11 13.52
C VAL A 393 -12.38 1.56 13.72
N VAL A 394 -11.22 1.78 14.34
CA VAL A 394 -10.68 3.13 14.55
C VAL A 394 -10.44 3.84 13.22
N ALA A 395 -9.73 3.19 12.29
CA ALA A 395 -9.40 3.80 11.00
C ALA A 395 -10.66 4.14 10.18
N SER A 396 -11.65 3.24 10.16
CA SER A 396 -12.92 3.49 9.47
C SER A 396 -13.72 4.60 10.14
N ALA A 397 -13.90 4.55 11.46
CA ALA A 397 -14.67 5.55 12.19
C ALA A 397 -14.06 6.96 12.07
N THR A 398 -12.74 7.08 12.28
CA THR A 398 -12.07 8.40 12.19
C THR A 398 -12.13 8.96 10.77
N MET A 399 -12.04 8.12 9.76
CA MET A 399 -12.15 8.55 8.38
C MET A 399 -13.55 9.10 8.06
N TRP A 400 -14.62 8.39 8.44
CA TRP A 400 -15.97 8.85 8.19
C TRP A 400 -16.31 10.13 8.97
N ILE A 401 -15.95 10.18 10.26
CA ILE A 401 -16.27 11.31 11.15
C ILE A 401 -15.39 12.52 10.83
N PHE A 402 -14.06 12.34 10.84
CA PHE A 402 -13.15 13.49 10.73
C PHE A 402 -12.76 13.80 9.29
N ARG A 403 -12.52 12.79 8.44
CA ARG A 403 -12.06 13.07 7.08
C ARG A 403 -13.21 13.48 6.16
N ILE A 404 -14.35 12.77 6.19
CA ILE A 404 -15.47 13.04 5.27
C ILE A 404 -16.38 14.12 5.85
N PHE A 405 -16.95 13.93 7.03
CA PHE A 405 -17.89 14.89 7.61
C PHE A 405 -17.23 16.26 7.85
N CYS A 406 -16.03 16.30 8.47
CA CYS A 406 -15.35 17.58 8.66
C CYS A 406 -14.90 18.24 7.35
N SER A 407 -14.67 17.47 6.26
CA SER A 407 -14.41 18.07 4.94
C SER A 407 -15.62 18.88 4.43
N VAL A 408 -16.82 18.40 4.67
CA VAL A 408 -18.05 19.15 4.35
C VAL A 408 -18.17 20.38 5.23
N VAL A 409 -17.98 20.22 6.54
CA VAL A 409 -18.10 21.33 7.51
C VAL A 409 -17.06 22.41 7.22
N LEU A 410 -15.77 22.05 7.20
CA LEU A 410 -14.68 23.01 7.03
C LEU A 410 -14.59 23.53 5.60
N GLY A 411 -14.78 22.65 4.60
CA GLY A 411 -14.66 23.02 3.20
C GLY A 411 -15.85 23.84 2.69
N LYS A 412 -17.08 23.32 2.88
CA LYS A 412 -18.30 23.98 2.35
C LYS A 412 -18.91 24.97 3.34
N TRP A 413 -19.19 24.58 4.59
CA TRP A 413 -19.96 25.43 5.52
C TRP A 413 -19.13 26.57 6.09
N MET A 414 -17.86 26.32 6.40
CA MET A 414 -16.95 27.36 6.88
C MET A 414 -16.21 28.10 5.76
N GLY A 415 -16.40 27.72 4.50
CA GLY A 415 -15.83 28.42 3.35
C GLY A 415 -14.31 28.29 3.18
N LEU A 416 -13.65 27.34 3.86
CA LEU A 416 -12.19 27.15 3.75
C LEU A 416 -11.77 26.44 2.44
N GLY A 417 -12.74 26.01 1.61
CA GLY A 417 -12.48 25.35 0.34
C GLY A 417 -11.62 24.09 0.47
N VAL A 418 -10.75 23.85 -0.49
CA VAL A 418 -9.86 22.69 -0.50
C VAL A 418 -8.91 22.64 0.72
N PHE A 419 -8.50 23.79 1.24
CA PHE A 419 -7.68 23.82 2.47
C PHE A 419 -8.40 23.20 3.65
N GLY A 420 -9.72 23.47 3.81
CA GLY A 420 -10.54 22.84 4.84
C GLY A 420 -10.61 21.32 4.72
N VAL A 421 -10.59 20.79 3.50
CA VAL A 421 -10.53 19.35 3.25
C VAL A 421 -9.20 18.74 3.72
N TRP A 422 -8.08 19.43 3.48
CA TRP A 422 -6.76 18.97 3.95
C TRP A 422 -6.64 19.08 5.48
N VAL A 423 -7.25 20.08 6.10
CA VAL A 423 -7.35 20.16 7.57
C VAL A 423 -8.17 18.99 8.11
N ALA A 424 -9.31 18.66 7.50
CA ALA A 424 -10.13 17.49 7.89
C ALA A 424 -9.35 16.17 7.80
N MET A 425 -8.52 16.01 6.77
CA MET A 425 -7.63 14.85 6.63
C MET A 425 -6.64 14.75 7.80
N THR A 426 -6.06 15.84 8.22
CA THR A 426 -5.10 15.83 9.34
C THR A 426 -5.79 15.69 10.70
N LEU A 427 -7.02 16.15 10.86
CA LEU A 427 -7.85 15.82 12.04
C LEU A 427 -8.08 14.31 12.17
N ASP A 428 -8.40 13.62 11.05
CA ASP A 428 -8.44 12.14 11.04
C ASP A 428 -7.12 11.55 11.59
N TRP A 429 -5.97 12.05 11.15
CA TRP A 429 -4.67 11.57 11.64
C TRP A 429 -4.46 11.81 13.14
N VAL A 430 -4.86 12.98 13.65
CA VAL A 430 -4.75 13.31 15.09
C VAL A 430 -5.54 12.33 15.93
N PHE A 431 -6.84 12.19 15.64
CA PHE A 431 -7.71 11.33 16.45
C PHE A 431 -7.33 9.85 16.32
N ARG A 432 -6.99 9.40 15.12
CA ARG A 432 -6.46 8.07 14.84
C ARG A 432 -5.18 7.81 15.64
N GLY A 433 -4.23 8.74 15.60
CA GLY A 433 -2.98 8.67 16.33
C GLY A 433 -3.19 8.59 17.85
N ILE A 434 -4.04 9.44 18.40
CA ILE A 434 -4.38 9.43 19.83
C ILE A 434 -4.95 8.07 20.25
N LEU A 435 -5.91 7.53 19.50
CA LEU A 435 -6.55 6.26 19.82
C LEU A 435 -5.56 5.08 19.72
N PHE A 436 -4.68 5.06 18.70
CA PHE A 436 -3.67 4.01 18.57
C PHE A 436 -2.58 4.11 19.63
N VAL A 437 -2.09 5.32 19.95
CA VAL A 437 -1.13 5.53 21.03
C VAL A 437 -1.73 5.11 22.37
N LYS A 438 -2.97 5.51 22.68
CA LYS A 438 -3.69 5.08 23.88
C LYS A 438 -3.78 3.56 23.98
N ARG A 439 -4.21 2.88 22.89
CA ARG A 439 -4.28 1.41 22.83
C ARG A 439 -2.93 0.76 23.06
N TYR A 440 -1.88 1.30 22.44
CA TYR A 440 -0.50 0.82 22.56
C TYR A 440 0.02 0.95 24.00
N ILE A 441 -0.15 2.13 24.64
CA ILE A 441 0.29 2.38 26.02
C ILE A 441 -0.44 1.50 27.02
N GLN A 442 -1.76 1.31 26.87
CA GLN A 442 -2.57 0.42 27.72
C GLN A 442 -2.12 -1.04 27.67
N GLY A 443 -1.33 -1.44 26.69
CA GLY A 443 -0.80 -2.81 26.57
C GLY A 443 -1.84 -3.87 26.25
N LYS A 444 -3.08 -3.49 25.90
CA LYS A 444 -4.15 -4.44 25.56
C LYS A 444 -3.80 -5.39 24.41
N TRP A 445 -3.00 -4.91 23.44
CA TRP A 445 -2.49 -5.70 22.33
C TRP A 445 -1.59 -6.88 22.74
N GLN A 446 -1.00 -6.82 23.95
CA GLN A 446 -0.15 -7.91 24.49
C GLN A 446 -0.96 -9.09 25.04
N ARG A 447 -2.26 -8.89 25.24
CA ARG A 447 -3.19 -9.92 25.76
C ARG A 447 -3.94 -10.64 24.64
N MET A 448 -3.70 -10.26 23.38
CA MET A 448 -4.31 -10.94 22.24
C MET A 448 -3.73 -12.34 22.10
N ALA A 449 -4.57 -13.31 21.75
CA ALA A 449 -4.14 -14.67 21.55
C ALA A 449 -3.07 -14.77 20.50
N LEU A 450 -1.98 -15.47 20.81
CA LEU A 450 -0.97 -15.86 19.83
C LEU A 450 -1.58 -16.81 18.81
N ILE A 451 -1.07 -16.76 17.62
CA ILE A 451 -1.47 -17.63 16.52
C ILE A 451 -0.87 -19.03 16.70
#